data_12555a05435d96afe5e2c058e73b19c4
#
_entry.id   12555a05435d96afe5e2c058e73b19c4
#
_cell.length_a   1.000
_cell.length_b   1.000
_cell.length_c   1.000
_cell.angle_alpha   90.00
_cell.angle_beta   90.00
_cell.angle_gamma   90.00
#
_symmetry.space_group_name_H-M   'P 1'
#
loop_
_entity.id
_entity.type
_entity.pdbx_description
1 polymer ?
#
loop_
_entity_poly.entity_id
_entity_poly.type
_entity_poly.pdbx_seq_one_letter_code
_entity_poly.pdbx_strand_id
1 'polypeptide(L)'
;DVLAAKTNLDERYLLEWLSANAAMGYITYHEDNHQFSLTPEQAAIFAHEGEPTCMQGLFQGIVAQYATHDVALDVFKTGRGRPWDEHHECCFCGTDRFFRPIYVTNLLENWIPSLDGVQEKLETGATVADIGCGLGSSSILMAKTFPNSKIYGYDFHEPSIIKAREKAEIEGVNNIEFAVSDAKNIPEKGYDFACIFDALHDMGDPVGVSKAILNTL
;
A
#
# COMPACT_ATOMS: atom_id res chain seq x y z
N ASP A 1 -29.16 15.00 6.12
CA ASP A 1 -30.07 13.85 6.16
C ASP A 1 -29.70 12.73 5.19
N VAL A 2 -29.48 12.98 3.89
CA VAL A 2 -29.15 11.91 2.93
C VAL A 2 -27.82 11.20 3.28
N LEU A 3 -26.77 11.94 3.60
CA LEU A 3 -25.48 11.36 3.98
C LEU A 3 -25.57 10.62 5.32
N ALA A 4 -26.27 11.20 6.30
CA ALA A 4 -26.51 10.57 7.59
C ALA A 4 -27.20 9.21 7.45
N ALA A 5 -28.24 9.14 6.61
CA ALA A 5 -28.94 7.89 6.34
C ALA A 5 -28.05 6.85 5.63
N LYS A 6 -27.19 7.26 4.70
CA LYS A 6 -26.27 6.34 3.98
C LYS A 6 -25.14 5.82 4.86
N THR A 7 -24.66 6.61 5.80
CA THR A 7 -23.49 6.28 6.65
C THR A 7 -23.88 5.71 8.00
N ASN A 8 -25.18 5.79 8.37
CA ASN A 8 -25.69 5.50 9.71
C ASN A 8 -24.97 6.32 10.81
N LEU A 9 -24.68 7.59 10.50
CA LEU A 9 -24.06 8.54 11.42
C LEU A 9 -25.03 9.63 11.81
N ASP A 10 -24.79 10.28 12.96
CA ASP A 10 -25.62 11.37 13.46
C ASP A 10 -25.53 12.59 12.52
N GLU A 11 -26.68 13.15 12.14
CA GLU A 11 -26.79 14.23 11.18
C GLU A 11 -26.11 15.52 11.65
N ARG A 12 -26.20 15.84 12.94
CA ARG A 12 -25.59 17.04 13.49
C ARG A 12 -24.08 16.97 13.45
N TYR A 13 -23.50 15.83 13.84
CA TYR A 13 -22.05 15.66 13.78
C TYR A 13 -21.53 15.69 12.35
N LEU A 14 -22.26 15.11 11.40
CA LEU A 14 -21.92 15.20 9.98
C LEU A 14 -21.97 16.64 9.47
N LEU A 15 -22.97 17.42 9.87
CA LEU A 15 -23.09 18.82 9.48
C LEU A 15 -21.90 19.65 10.00
N GLU A 16 -21.53 19.48 11.27
CA GLU A 16 -20.36 20.16 11.84
C GLU A 16 -19.06 19.75 11.12
N TRP A 17 -18.89 18.47 10.83
CA TRP A 17 -17.73 17.95 10.10
C TRP A 17 -17.67 18.49 8.67
N LEU A 18 -18.77 18.46 7.93
CA LEU A 18 -18.85 19.01 6.58
C LEU A 18 -18.58 20.52 6.58
N SER A 19 -19.13 21.25 7.54
CA SER A 19 -18.93 22.71 7.67
C SER A 19 -17.46 23.03 7.93
N ALA A 20 -16.79 22.28 8.81
CA ALA A 20 -15.37 22.45 9.06
C ALA A 20 -14.52 22.15 7.80
N ASN A 21 -14.83 21.09 7.07
CA ASN A 21 -14.13 20.75 5.82
C ASN A 21 -14.38 21.81 4.72
N ALA A 22 -15.59 22.36 4.64
CA ALA A 22 -15.90 23.43 3.71
C ALA A 22 -15.14 24.73 4.06
N ALA A 23 -15.07 25.09 5.34
CA ALA A 23 -14.31 26.24 5.81
C ALA A 23 -12.81 26.12 5.50
N MET A 24 -12.27 24.89 5.48
CA MET A 24 -10.87 24.60 5.09
C MET A 24 -10.66 24.48 3.57
N GLY A 25 -11.73 24.54 2.77
CA GLY A 25 -11.66 24.41 1.30
C GLY A 25 -11.53 22.97 0.78
N TYR A 26 -11.69 21.96 1.62
CA TYR A 26 -11.62 20.56 1.19
C TYR A 26 -12.87 20.09 0.46
N ILE A 27 -14.03 20.71 0.73
CA ILE A 27 -15.30 20.50 0.03
C ILE A 27 -15.95 21.85 -0.24
N THR A 28 -16.97 21.87 -1.09
CA THR A 28 -17.70 23.10 -1.46
C THR A 28 -19.06 23.11 -0.77
N TYR A 29 -19.39 24.22 -0.10
CA TYR A 29 -20.71 24.49 0.43
C TYR A 29 -21.49 25.42 -0.50
N HIS A 30 -22.75 25.10 -0.76
CA HIS A 30 -23.69 25.88 -1.60
C HIS A 30 -24.74 26.55 -0.71
N GLU A 31 -24.65 27.85 -0.56
CA GLU A 31 -25.55 28.63 0.31
C GLU A 31 -27.03 28.65 -0.16
N ASP A 32 -27.25 28.55 -1.47
CA ASP A 32 -28.56 28.62 -2.10
C ASP A 32 -29.46 27.43 -1.78
N ASN A 33 -28.88 26.25 -1.57
CA ASN A 33 -29.61 25.02 -1.30
C ASN A 33 -29.14 24.24 -0.06
N HIS A 34 -28.17 24.80 0.69
CA HIS A 34 -27.58 24.21 1.88
C HIS A 34 -26.98 22.82 1.67
N GLN A 35 -26.37 22.60 0.50
CA GLN A 35 -25.74 21.32 0.15
C GLN A 35 -24.21 21.42 0.12
N PHE A 36 -23.57 20.28 0.28
CA PHE A 36 -22.13 20.13 0.13
C PHE A 36 -21.84 19.29 -1.11
N SER A 37 -20.78 19.64 -1.82
CA SER A 37 -20.30 18.88 -2.97
C SER A 37 -18.78 18.83 -3.01
N LEU A 38 -18.25 17.97 -3.87
CA LEU A 38 -16.86 17.95 -4.28
C LEU A 38 -16.76 18.47 -5.70
N THR A 39 -15.80 19.36 -5.97
CA THR A 39 -15.39 19.63 -7.36
C THR A 39 -14.69 18.39 -7.94
N PRO A 40 -14.49 18.29 -9.27
CA PRO A 40 -13.72 17.18 -9.85
C PRO A 40 -12.34 17.02 -9.21
N GLU A 41 -11.63 18.12 -8.93
CA GLU A 41 -10.31 18.10 -8.32
C GLU A 41 -10.35 17.63 -6.86
N GLN A 42 -11.33 18.10 -6.09
CA GLN A 42 -11.56 17.64 -4.71
C GLN A 42 -11.93 16.15 -4.69
N ALA A 43 -12.78 15.72 -5.61
CA ALA A 43 -13.19 14.32 -5.72
C ALA A 43 -12.01 13.39 -6.09
N ALA A 44 -11.13 13.83 -6.99
CA ALA A 44 -9.93 13.09 -7.36
C ALA A 44 -9.01 12.83 -6.16
N ILE A 45 -8.92 13.80 -5.22
CA ILE A 45 -8.07 13.67 -4.03
C ILE A 45 -8.78 12.90 -2.90
N PHE A 46 -10.08 13.14 -2.68
CA PHE A 46 -10.75 12.69 -1.45
C PHE A 46 -11.75 11.55 -1.64
N ALA A 47 -12.19 11.25 -2.87
CA ALA A 47 -13.30 10.34 -3.09
C ALA A 47 -13.04 9.24 -4.13
N HIS A 48 -12.23 9.48 -5.14
CA HIS A 48 -11.98 8.52 -6.22
C HIS A 48 -10.88 7.53 -5.80
N GLU A 49 -11.23 6.60 -4.93
CA GLU A 49 -10.32 5.55 -4.49
C GLU A 49 -9.87 4.69 -5.69
N GLY A 50 -8.56 4.53 -5.82
CA GLY A 50 -7.96 3.83 -6.97
C GLY A 50 -7.33 4.76 -8.01
N GLU A 51 -7.68 6.05 -7.99
CA GLU A 51 -7.01 7.06 -8.81
C GLU A 51 -5.64 7.44 -8.22
N PRO A 52 -4.62 7.73 -9.05
CA PRO A 52 -3.26 8.04 -8.58
C PRO A 52 -3.16 9.25 -7.66
N THR A 53 -4.14 10.14 -7.73
CA THR A 53 -4.22 11.37 -6.93
C THR A 53 -4.94 11.18 -5.60
N CYS A 54 -5.54 10.01 -5.34
CA CYS A 54 -6.32 9.78 -4.14
C CYS A 54 -5.44 9.71 -2.89
N MET A 55 -5.73 10.57 -1.91
CA MET A 55 -4.94 10.73 -0.69
C MET A 55 -5.55 10.03 0.54
N GLN A 56 -6.60 9.23 0.38
CA GLN A 56 -7.28 8.57 1.51
C GLN A 56 -6.33 7.66 2.30
N GLY A 57 -5.44 6.93 1.61
CA GLY A 57 -4.43 6.09 2.24
C GLY A 57 -3.46 6.90 3.11
N LEU A 58 -3.02 8.07 2.64
CA LEU A 58 -2.16 8.97 3.40
C LEU A 58 -2.85 9.45 4.68
N PHE A 59 -4.11 9.88 4.61
CA PHE A 59 -4.86 10.28 5.81
C PHE A 59 -5.00 9.14 6.82
N GLN A 60 -5.21 7.92 6.36
CA GLN A 60 -5.22 6.73 7.21
C GLN A 60 -3.85 6.48 7.88
N GLY A 61 -2.76 6.68 7.15
CA GLY A 61 -1.40 6.64 7.69
C GLY A 61 -1.15 7.71 8.76
N ILE A 62 -1.66 8.93 8.57
CA ILE A 62 -1.57 10.02 9.56
C ILE A 62 -2.30 9.62 10.86
N VAL A 63 -3.48 9.02 10.77
CA VAL A 63 -4.20 8.50 11.96
C VAL A 63 -3.35 7.50 12.73
N ALA A 64 -2.62 6.63 12.04
CA ALA A 64 -1.71 5.67 12.67
C ALA A 64 -0.60 6.36 13.48
N GLN A 65 -0.04 7.46 12.98
CA GLN A 65 0.99 8.22 13.69
C GLN A 65 0.42 8.87 14.96
N TYR A 66 -0.76 9.47 14.90
CA TYR A 66 -1.41 10.04 16.08
C TYR A 66 -1.77 8.97 17.12
N ALA A 67 -2.24 7.81 16.68
CA ALA A 67 -2.62 6.70 17.58
C ALA A 67 -1.43 6.13 18.37
N THR A 68 -0.20 6.36 17.89
CA THR A 68 1.03 5.82 18.49
C THR A 68 2.05 6.89 18.86
N HIS A 69 1.58 8.11 19.17
CA HIS A 69 2.47 9.23 19.50
C HIS A 69 3.35 8.96 20.74
N ASP A 70 2.84 8.22 21.74
CA ASP A 70 3.62 7.88 22.93
C ASP A 70 4.81 6.97 22.61
N VAL A 71 4.65 6.04 21.66
CA VAL A 71 5.75 5.21 21.13
C VAL A 71 6.79 6.10 20.46
N ALA A 72 6.36 7.08 19.67
CA ALA A 72 7.26 8.02 19.03
C ALA A 72 8.05 8.82 20.07
N LEU A 73 7.41 9.32 21.14
CA LEU A 73 8.09 10.03 22.22
C LEU A 73 9.14 9.16 22.93
N ASP A 74 8.87 7.89 23.15
CA ASP A 74 9.83 6.94 23.72
C ASP A 74 11.03 6.72 22.79
N VAL A 75 10.77 6.49 21.50
CA VAL A 75 11.82 6.34 20.50
C VAL A 75 12.74 7.56 20.43
N PHE A 76 12.16 8.77 20.45
CA PHE A 76 12.94 10.02 20.47
C PHE A 76 13.79 10.17 21.74
N LYS A 77 13.35 9.67 22.88
CA LYS A 77 14.10 9.72 24.14
C LYS A 77 15.21 8.68 24.22
N THR A 78 14.96 7.48 23.67
CA THR A 78 15.84 6.32 23.86
C THR A 78 16.76 6.06 22.66
N GLY A 79 16.37 6.49 21.48
CA GLY A 79 17.09 6.19 20.24
C GLY A 79 17.00 4.72 19.79
N ARG A 80 16.07 3.92 20.38
CA ARG A 80 15.97 2.47 20.11
C ARG A 80 15.51 2.12 18.68
N GLY A 81 15.02 3.08 17.92
CA GLY A 81 14.33 2.83 16.67
C GLY A 81 12.88 2.32 16.87
N ARG A 82 12.15 2.15 15.78
CA ARG A 82 10.79 1.61 15.77
C ARG A 82 10.65 0.60 14.64
N PRO A 83 10.57 -0.70 14.94
CA PRO A 83 10.32 -1.71 13.93
C PRO A 83 8.95 -1.51 13.25
N TRP A 84 8.84 -1.96 11.99
CA TRP A 84 7.62 -1.80 11.19
C TRP A 84 6.39 -2.41 11.86
N ASP A 85 6.52 -3.58 12.47
CA ASP A 85 5.46 -4.31 13.17
C ASP A 85 4.97 -3.65 14.46
N GLU A 86 5.70 -2.66 15.01
CA GLU A 86 5.22 -1.83 16.13
C GLU A 86 4.28 -0.69 15.70
N HIS A 87 4.01 -0.52 14.41
CA HIS A 87 3.07 0.49 13.93
C HIS A 87 1.62 0.06 14.13
N HIS A 88 0.72 1.04 14.22
CA HIS A 88 -0.72 0.81 14.28
C HIS A 88 -1.22 0.19 12.97
N GLU A 89 -2.26 -0.66 13.04
CA GLU A 89 -2.82 -1.35 11.86
C GLU A 89 -3.20 -0.41 10.70
N CYS A 90 -3.66 0.80 11.02
CA CYS A 90 -3.93 1.84 10.02
C CYS A 90 -2.70 2.24 9.19
N CYS A 91 -1.47 2.01 9.70
CA CYS A 91 -0.26 2.26 8.95
C CYS A 91 -0.15 1.29 7.76
N PHE A 92 -0.28 0.00 8.01
CA PHE A 92 -0.21 -1.04 6.98
C PHE A 92 -1.29 -0.88 5.92
N CYS A 93 -2.54 -0.69 6.36
CA CYS A 93 -3.68 -0.48 5.46
C CYS A 93 -3.56 0.84 4.69
N GLY A 94 -3.13 1.90 5.36
CA GLY A 94 -2.95 3.22 4.76
C GLY A 94 -1.84 3.23 3.70
N THR A 95 -0.72 2.57 3.98
CA THR A 95 0.40 2.42 3.05
C THR A 95 -0.03 1.64 1.79
N ASP A 96 -0.66 0.47 1.93
CA ASP A 96 -1.17 -0.29 0.78
C ASP A 96 -2.17 0.54 -0.04
N ARG A 97 -3.11 1.21 0.63
CA ARG A 97 -4.14 2.03 -0.01
C ARG A 97 -3.57 3.23 -0.75
N PHE A 98 -2.46 3.79 -0.25
CA PHE A 98 -1.75 4.91 -0.88
C PHE A 98 -0.94 4.47 -2.09
N PHE A 99 -0.18 3.36 -1.98
CA PHE A 99 0.69 2.89 -3.05
C PHE A 99 -0.03 2.11 -4.15
N ARG A 100 -1.11 1.40 -3.83
CA ARG A 100 -1.85 0.57 -4.80
C ARG A 100 -2.23 1.31 -6.09
N PRO A 101 -2.81 2.53 -6.08
CA PRO A 101 -3.09 3.29 -7.30
C PRO A 101 -1.83 3.63 -8.09
N ILE A 102 -0.70 3.87 -7.40
CA ILE A 102 0.58 4.17 -8.02
C ILE A 102 1.11 2.93 -8.77
N TYR A 103 0.98 1.74 -8.17
CA TYR A 103 1.33 0.48 -8.85
C TYR A 103 0.46 0.25 -10.09
N VAL A 104 -0.86 0.38 -9.96
CA VAL A 104 -1.80 0.20 -11.07
C VAL A 104 -1.45 1.11 -12.26
N THR A 105 -1.05 2.35 -11.99
CA THR A 105 -0.76 3.33 -13.03
C THR A 105 0.65 3.17 -13.63
N ASN A 106 1.63 2.74 -12.84
CA ASN A 106 3.03 2.85 -13.25
C ASN A 106 3.76 1.51 -13.38
N LEU A 107 3.42 0.50 -12.57
CA LEU A 107 4.23 -0.72 -12.49
C LEU A 107 4.33 -1.42 -13.84
N LEU A 108 3.20 -1.56 -14.53
CA LEU A 108 3.09 -2.32 -15.78
C LEU A 108 3.42 -1.50 -17.02
N GLU A 109 3.06 -0.22 -17.03
CA GLU A 109 3.18 0.64 -18.21
C GLU A 109 4.49 1.42 -18.25
N ASN A 110 5.11 1.66 -17.09
CA ASN A 110 6.29 2.51 -16.98
C ASN A 110 7.49 1.80 -16.35
N TRP A 111 7.35 1.17 -15.17
CA TRP A 111 8.51 0.69 -14.41
C TRP A 111 9.08 -0.60 -14.99
N ILE A 112 8.26 -1.64 -15.16
CA ILE A 112 8.71 -2.91 -15.74
C ILE A 112 9.25 -2.72 -17.16
N PRO A 113 8.57 -1.98 -18.08
CA PRO A 113 9.08 -1.75 -19.43
C PRO A 113 10.39 -0.94 -19.49
N SER A 114 10.72 -0.17 -18.46
CA SER A 114 11.98 0.57 -18.38
C SER A 114 13.20 -0.29 -18.05
N LEU A 115 12.98 -1.56 -17.66
CA LEU A 115 14.03 -2.50 -17.30
C LEU A 115 14.33 -3.43 -18.50
N ASP A 116 15.57 -3.42 -18.95
CA ASP A 116 16.00 -4.17 -20.14
C ASP A 116 15.68 -5.67 -20.04
N GLY A 117 14.80 -6.18 -20.91
CA GLY A 117 14.44 -7.59 -21.04
C GLY A 117 13.57 -8.16 -19.92
N VAL A 118 13.22 -7.39 -18.89
CA VAL A 118 12.42 -7.88 -17.76
C VAL A 118 11.00 -8.18 -18.18
N GLN A 119 10.37 -7.30 -18.95
CA GLN A 119 9.00 -7.52 -19.42
C GLN A 119 8.88 -8.81 -20.26
N GLU A 120 9.79 -9.03 -21.20
CA GLU A 120 9.80 -10.21 -22.05
C GLU A 120 9.99 -11.51 -21.22
N LYS A 121 10.86 -11.49 -20.22
CA LYS A 121 11.01 -12.60 -19.27
C LYS A 121 9.70 -12.89 -18.53
N LEU A 122 9.04 -11.85 -18.00
CA LEU A 122 7.79 -12.00 -17.27
C LEU A 122 6.66 -12.55 -18.15
N GLU A 123 6.57 -12.12 -19.41
CA GLU A 123 5.59 -12.61 -20.39
C GLU A 123 5.84 -14.07 -20.78
N THR A 124 7.10 -14.45 -20.93
CA THR A 124 7.50 -15.82 -21.30
C THR A 124 7.35 -16.79 -20.14
N GLY A 125 7.60 -16.36 -18.92
CA GLY A 125 7.55 -17.13 -17.69
C GLY A 125 8.82 -16.93 -16.87
N ALA A 126 8.71 -16.24 -15.74
CA ALA A 126 9.80 -15.94 -14.83
C ALA A 126 9.43 -16.28 -13.38
N THR A 127 10.46 -16.49 -12.56
CA THR A 127 10.34 -16.60 -11.11
C THR A 127 10.68 -15.26 -10.48
N VAL A 128 9.73 -14.66 -9.77
CA VAL A 128 9.82 -13.29 -9.23
C VAL A 128 9.78 -13.30 -7.72
N ALA A 129 10.66 -12.52 -7.08
CA ALA A 129 10.57 -12.21 -5.65
C ALA A 129 10.16 -10.75 -5.44
N ASP A 130 9.09 -10.53 -4.70
CA ASP A 130 8.65 -9.22 -4.21
C ASP A 130 8.89 -9.16 -2.70
N ILE A 131 9.91 -8.42 -2.27
CA ILE A 131 10.42 -8.41 -0.91
C ILE A 131 9.93 -7.17 -0.16
N GLY A 132 9.35 -7.37 1.02
CA GLY A 132 8.58 -6.32 1.71
C GLY A 132 7.24 -6.08 1.02
N CYS A 133 6.58 -7.15 0.57
CA CYS A 133 5.37 -7.06 -0.26
C CYS A 133 4.14 -6.52 0.48
N GLY A 134 4.20 -6.38 1.80
CA GLY A 134 3.09 -5.90 2.63
C GLY A 134 1.79 -6.67 2.40
N LEU A 135 0.72 -5.97 2.02
CA LEU A 135 -0.57 -6.57 1.71
C LEU A 135 -0.68 -7.13 0.28
N GLY A 136 0.44 -7.24 -0.45
CA GLY A 136 0.56 -7.97 -1.70
C GLY A 136 0.02 -7.26 -2.95
N SER A 137 -0.25 -5.96 -2.91
CA SER A 137 -0.86 -5.25 -4.06
C SER A 137 0.00 -5.28 -5.33
N SER A 138 1.31 -5.04 -5.23
CA SER A 138 2.27 -5.14 -6.33
C SER A 138 2.39 -6.56 -6.87
N SER A 139 2.55 -7.52 -5.95
CA SER A 139 2.67 -8.94 -6.26
C SER A 139 1.45 -9.48 -6.99
N ILE A 140 0.24 -9.17 -6.51
CA ILE A 140 -1.04 -9.60 -7.12
C ILE A 140 -1.20 -8.98 -8.50
N LEU A 141 -0.84 -7.69 -8.67
CA LEU A 141 -0.91 -7.01 -9.95
C LEU A 141 0.02 -7.69 -10.98
N MET A 142 1.27 -7.98 -10.60
CA MET A 142 2.20 -8.71 -11.46
C MET A 142 1.70 -10.11 -11.80
N ALA A 143 1.19 -10.85 -10.82
CA ALA A 143 0.70 -12.22 -11.03
C ALA A 143 -0.50 -12.28 -12.00
N LYS A 144 -1.41 -11.32 -11.91
CA LYS A 144 -2.57 -11.20 -12.84
C LYS A 144 -2.14 -10.87 -14.25
N THR A 145 -1.14 -10.02 -14.40
CA THR A 145 -0.67 -9.53 -15.71
C THR A 145 0.22 -10.55 -16.41
N PHE A 146 1.01 -11.29 -15.64
CA PHE A 146 1.98 -12.26 -16.18
C PHE A 146 1.62 -13.69 -15.73
N PRO A 147 0.59 -14.31 -16.32
CA PRO A 147 0.08 -15.61 -15.89
C PRO A 147 1.08 -16.76 -16.08
N ASN A 148 2.08 -16.61 -16.95
CA ASN A 148 3.15 -17.59 -17.15
C ASN A 148 4.24 -17.53 -16.08
N SER A 149 4.33 -16.41 -15.35
CA SER A 149 5.32 -16.20 -14.30
C SER A 149 4.82 -16.69 -12.94
N LYS A 150 5.74 -17.05 -12.06
CA LYS A 150 5.47 -17.42 -10.67
C LYS A 150 5.95 -16.29 -9.75
N ILE A 151 5.06 -15.71 -8.97
CA ILE A 151 5.37 -14.61 -8.07
C ILE A 151 5.47 -15.11 -6.63
N TYR A 152 6.49 -14.69 -5.92
CA TYR A 152 6.69 -14.95 -4.49
C TYR A 152 6.74 -13.62 -3.74
N GLY A 153 5.75 -13.37 -2.88
CA GLY A 153 5.72 -12.21 -1.98
C GLY A 153 6.26 -12.58 -0.60
N TYR A 154 7.22 -11.82 -0.12
CA TYR A 154 7.84 -12.01 1.19
C TYR A 154 7.68 -10.77 2.04
N ASP A 155 7.25 -10.95 3.28
CA ASP A 155 7.21 -9.91 4.29
C ASP A 155 7.43 -10.54 5.67
N PHE A 156 8.06 -9.84 6.59
CA PHE A 156 8.25 -10.36 7.95
C PHE A 156 7.01 -10.18 8.84
N HIS A 157 6.09 -9.28 8.45
CA HIS A 157 4.87 -8.99 9.18
C HIS A 157 3.76 -10.01 8.85
N GLU A 158 3.61 -11.03 9.68
CA GLU A 158 2.66 -12.12 9.47
C GLU A 158 1.21 -11.64 9.22
N PRO A 159 0.64 -10.64 9.94
CA PRO A 159 -0.70 -10.15 9.66
C PRO A 159 -0.87 -9.58 8.24
N SER A 160 0.17 -8.97 7.67
CA SER A 160 0.15 -8.50 6.27
C SER A 160 0.11 -9.68 5.30
N ILE A 161 0.90 -10.72 5.54
CA ILE A 161 0.93 -11.93 4.70
C ILE A 161 -0.41 -12.65 4.72
N ILE A 162 -1.08 -12.74 5.87
CA ILE A 162 -2.43 -13.32 5.97
C ILE A 162 -3.39 -12.56 5.06
N LYS A 163 -3.43 -11.23 5.15
CA LYS A 163 -4.29 -10.38 4.32
C LYS A 163 -3.92 -10.46 2.83
N ALA A 164 -2.63 -10.57 2.48
CA ALA A 164 -2.18 -10.73 1.10
C ALA A 164 -2.68 -12.04 0.49
N ARG A 165 -2.66 -13.14 1.24
CA ARG A 165 -3.21 -14.44 0.82
C ARG A 165 -4.72 -14.37 0.60
N GLU A 166 -5.47 -13.81 1.55
CA GLU A 166 -6.92 -13.61 1.44
C GLU A 166 -7.27 -12.79 0.19
N LYS A 167 -6.52 -11.72 -0.06
CA LYS A 167 -6.72 -10.86 -1.23
C LYS A 167 -6.45 -11.60 -2.54
N ALA A 168 -5.38 -12.38 -2.62
CA ALA A 168 -5.06 -13.18 -3.80
C ALA A 168 -6.15 -14.24 -4.08
N GLU A 169 -6.69 -14.88 -3.02
CA GLU A 169 -7.79 -15.84 -3.13
C GLU A 169 -9.07 -15.17 -3.64
N ILE A 170 -9.47 -14.02 -3.07
CA ILE A 170 -10.63 -13.25 -3.51
C ILE A 170 -10.50 -12.85 -4.98
N GLU A 171 -9.30 -12.47 -5.42
CA GLU A 171 -9.03 -12.06 -6.80
C GLU A 171 -8.78 -13.25 -7.76
N GLY A 172 -8.80 -14.48 -7.26
CA GLY A 172 -8.66 -15.71 -8.05
C GLY A 172 -7.28 -15.92 -8.67
N VAL A 173 -6.23 -15.39 -8.03
CA VAL A 173 -4.84 -15.45 -8.53
C VAL A 173 -4.15 -16.70 -8.01
N ASN A 174 -3.66 -17.58 -8.91
CA ASN A 174 -3.14 -18.90 -8.56
C ASN A 174 -1.63 -19.06 -8.77
N ASN A 175 -0.98 -18.14 -9.49
CA ASN A 175 0.45 -18.17 -9.78
C ASN A 175 1.27 -17.33 -8.80
N ILE A 176 0.79 -17.20 -7.56
CA ILE A 176 1.41 -16.42 -6.50
C ILE A 176 1.50 -17.24 -5.20
N GLU A 177 2.57 -17.03 -4.45
CA GLU A 177 2.74 -17.54 -3.09
C GLU A 177 3.20 -16.41 -2.17
N PHE A 178 2.61 -16.32 -0.99
CA PHE A 178 3.02 -15.40 0.05
C PHE A 178 3.61 -16.14 1.26
N ALA A 179 4.77 -15.71 1.74
CA ALA A 179 5.43 -16.31 2.90
C ALA A 179 5.97 -15.26 3.88
N VAL A 180 5.86 -15.57 5.16
CA VAL A 180 6.51 -14.80 6.22
C VAL A 180 8.01 -15.07 6.15
N SER A 181 8.81 -14.04 5.87
CA SER A 181 10.26 -14.15 5.82
C SER A 181 10.95 -12.82 6.07
N ASP A 182 12.03 -12.83 6.79
CA ASP A 182 13.00 -11.73 6.81
C ASP A 182 13.66 -11.59 5.44
N ALA A 183 13.90 -10.35 5.00
CA ALA A 183 14.43 -10.06 3.67
C ALA A 183 15.83 -10.64 3.39
N LYS A 184 16.63 -10.94 4.44
CA LYS A 184 17.93 -11.63 4.30
C LYS A 184 17.82 -13.15 4.19
N ASN A 185 16.66 -13.71 4.54
CA ASN A 185 16.44 -15.15 4.66
C ASN A 185 15.40 -15.67 3.67
N ILE A 186 15.15 -14.94 2.58
CA ILE A 186 14.27 -15.43 1.51
C ILE A 186 14.85 -16.72 0.90
N PRO A 187 13.99 -17.71 0.55
CA PRO A 187 14.46 -18.95 -0.05
C PRO A 187 15.23 -18.71 -1.36
N GLU A 188 16.36 -19.40 -1.53
CA GLU A 188 17.10 -19.43 -2.79
C GLU A 188 16.32 -20.27 -3.81
N LYS A 189 15.69 -19.63 -4.78
CA LYS A 189 14.88 -20.29 -5.84
C LYS A 189 15.42 -20.02 -7.24
N GLY A 190 16.49 -19.22 -7.38
CA GLY A 190 16.98 -18.76 -8.67
C GLY A 190 15.92 -17.82 -9.29
N TYR A 191 15.75 -16.64 -8.71
CA TYR A 191 14.81 -15.67 -9.23
C TYR A 191 15.34 -15.02 -10.50
N ASP A 192 14.47 -14.84 -11.47
CA ASP A 192 14.77 -14.07 -12.69
C ASP A 192 14.64 -12.56 -12.50
N PHE A 193 13.84 -12.19 -11.49
CA PHE A 193 13.60 -10.79 -11.13
C PHE A 193 13.29 -10.67 -9.63
N ALA A 194 13.91 -9.69 -8.98
CA ALA A 194 13.62 -9.33 -7.60
C ALA A 194 13.30 -7.85 -7.49
N CYS A 195 12.28 -7.50 -6.73
CA CYS A 195 11.85 -6.12 -6.51
C CYS A 195 11.60 -5.85 -5.02
N ILE A 196 11.77 -4.59 -4.64
CA ILE A 196 11.44 -4.04 -3.33
C ILE A 196 10.74 -2.70 -3.59
N PHE A 197 9.50 -2.58 -3.19
CA PHE A 197 8.74 -1.34 -3.34
C PHE A 197 8.64 -0.62 -2.00
N ASP A 198 9.37 0.49 -1.88
CA ASP A 198 9.35 1.41 -0.73
C ASP A 198 9.56 0.74 0.64
N ALA A 199 10.38 -0.33 0.71
CA ALA A 199 10.64 -1.08 1.93
C ALA A 199 12.13 -1.11 2.33
N LEU A 200 13.06 -0.95 1.38
CA LEU A 200 14.50 -1.08 1.64
C LEU A 200 15.02 -0.05 2.66
N HIS A 201 14.46 1.16 2.65
CA HIS A 201 14.87 2.26 3.54
C HIS A 201 14.48 2.02 5.01
N ASP A 202 13.48 1.17 5.27
CA ASP A 202 13.04 0.79 6.61
C ASP A 202 13.82 -0.39 7.20
N MET A 203 14.65 -1.05 6.39
CA MET A 203 15.43 -2.21 6.81
C MET A 203 16.69 -1.78 7.55
N GLY A 204 16.97 -2.37 8.72
CA GLY A 204 18.11 -2.01 9.58
C GLY A 204 19.50 -2.23 8.94
N ASP A 205 19.57 -3.10 7.90
CA ASP A 205 20.82 -3.35 7.15
C ASP A 205 20.49 -3.48 5.65
N PRO A 206 20.23 -2.36 4.96
CA PRO A 206 19.84 -2.38 3.55
C PRO A 206 20.96 -2.93 2.63
N VAL A 207 22.22 -2.77 3.00
CA VAL A 207 23.36 -3.31 2.25
C VAL A 207 23.40 -4.84 2.36
N GLY A 208 23.23 -5.38 3.56
CA GLY A 208 23.16 -6.84 3.78
C GLY A 208 21.96 -7.46 3.08
N VAL A 209 20.80 -6.82 3.14
CA VAL A 209 19.60 -7.25 2.40
C VAL A 209 19.85 -7.28 0.89
N SER A 210 20.40 -6.21 0.32
CA SER A 210 20.68 -6.14 -1.13
C SER A 210 21.66 -7.25 -1.57
N LYS A 211 22.68 -7.55 -0.76
CA LYS A 211 23.61 -8.64 -1.03
C LYS A 211 22.94 -10.02 -0.93
N ALA A 212 22.10 -10.23 0.08
CA ALA A 212 21.35 -11.48 0.24
C ALA A 212 20.45 -11.74 -0.98
N ILE A 213 19.69 -10.70 -1.41
CA ILE A 213 18.83 -10.81 -2.59
C ILE A 213 19.63 -11.08 -3.87
N LEU A 214 20.75 -10.39 -4.08
CA LEU A 214 21.61 -10.62 -5.25
C LEU A 214 22.10 -12.07 -5.34
N ASN A 215 22.31 -12.74 -4.22
CA ASN A 215 22.71 -14.15 -4.19
C ASN A 215 21.57 -15.12 -4.55
N THR A 216 20.32 -14.65 -4.60
CA THR A 216 19.15 -15.49 -4.96
C THR A 216 18.74 -15.36 -6.43
N LEU A 217 19.36 -14.42 -7.17
CA LEU A 217 19.22 -14.22 -8.62
C LEU A 217 20.23 -15.13 -9.41
#